data_6b2d38be4a580c8f3bb545e101ed0438
#
_entry.id   6b2d38be4a580c8f3bb545e101ed0438
#
_cell.length_a   1.000
_cell.length_b   1.000
_cell.length_c   1.000
_cell.angle_alpha   90.00
_cell.angle_beta   90.00
_cell.angle_gamma   90.00
#
_symmetry.space_group_name_H-M   'P 1'
#
loop_
_entity.id
_entity.type
_entity.pdbx_description
1 polymer ?
#
loop_
_entity_poly.entity_id
_entity_poly.type
_entity_poly.pdbx_seq_one_letter_code
_entity_poly.pdbx_strand_id
1 'polypeptide(L)'
;VATIRLSYALDLRYGVLVDIAESVRDGRPVDLGMGAVSVIWQGDACDLILRSLDHVSTPPFVLNVSGLQPVSVTDLAVGMGHLLGVDPVFEGEAPTTALILNCSRMAQTVGDPEVSIRRVMDWTCRWLQTNGRTLGKPTHFNVRDGKF
;
A
#
# COMPACT_ATOMS: atom_id res chain seq x y z
N VAL A 1 8.08 -22.77 -12.30
CA VAL A 1 7.02 -22.07 -11.54
C VAL A 1 7.60 -20.79 -10.94
N ALA A 2 6.83 -19.69 -10.94
CA ALA A 2 7.11 -18.52 -10.09
C ALA A 2 6.05 -18.43 -8.97
N THR A 3 6.49 -18.26 -7.74
CA THR A 3 5.62 -18.04 -6.58
C THR A 3 5.72 -16.57 -6.17
N ILE A 4 4.64 -15.84 -6.33
CA ILE A 4 4.59 -14.41 -6.00
C ILE A 4 3.98 -14.23 -4.60
N ARG A 5 4.66 -13.45 -3.77
CA ARG A 5 4.17 -12.96 -2.48
C ARG A 5 3.93 -11.47 -2.64
N LEU A 6 2.68 -11.11 -2.88
CA LEU A 6 2.25 -9.73 -3.09
C LEU A 6 1.84 -9.12 -1.75
N SER A 7 2.26 -7.89 -1.49
CA SER A 7 1.73 -7.06 -0.39
C SER A 7 0.47 -6.30 -0.83
N TYR A 8 0.14 -5.21 -0.15
CA TYR A 8 -1.03 -4.39 -0.49
C TYR A 8 -0.87 -3.71 -1.86
N ALA A 9 -1.56 -4.24 -2.88
CA ALA A 9 -1.68 -3.59 -4.18
C ALA A 9 -2.74 -2.48 -4.11
N LEU A 10 -2.37 -1.28 -4.54
CA LEU A 10 -3.17 -0.07 -4.44
C LEU A 10 -3.96 0.18 -5.73
N ASP A 11 -5.26 0.41 -5.60
CA ASP A 11 -6.18 0.91 -6.64
C ASP A 11 -6.90 2.15 -6.08
N LEU A 12 -7.43 3.03 -6.93
CA LEU A 12 -8.12 4.25 -6.49
C LEU A 12 -9.48 3.97 -5.83
N ARG A 13 -10.02 2.78 -6.03
CA ARG A 13 -11.32 2.36 -5.48
C ARG A 13 -11.20 1.53 -4.21
N TYR A 14 -10.01 1.01 -3.92
CA TYR A 14 -9.76 0.08 -2.82
C TYR A 14 -8.27 0.07 -2.44
N GLY A 15 -7.98 -0.10 -1.18
CA GLY A 15 -6.62 -0.26 -0.68
C GLY A 15 -6.33 0.61 0.53
N VAL A 16 -5.16 0.39 1.15
CA VAL A 16 -4.74 1.08 2.38
C VAL A 16 -4.81 2.60 2.25
N LEU A 17 -4.41 3.16 1.10
CA LEU A 17 -4.44 4.60 0.89
C LEU A 17 -5.88 5.14 0.81
N VAL A 18 -6.82 4.37 0.25
CA VAL A 18 -8.23 4.74 0.23
C VAL A 18 -8.79 4.77 1.64
N ASP A 19 -8.52 3.73 2.46
CA ASP A 19 -8.99 3.67 3.85
C ASP A 19 -8.48 4.86 4.68
N ILE A 20 -7.17 5.18 4.56
CA ILE A 20 -6.56 6.32 5.26
C ILE A 20 -7.17 7.64 4.77
N ALA A 21 -7.25 7.84 3.45
CA ALA A 21 -7.74 9.09 2.85
C ALA A 21 -9.23 9.33 3.18
N GLU A 22 -10.07 8.29 3.18
CA GLU A 22 -11.47 8.38 3.61
C GLU A 22 -11.57 8.73 5.09
N SER A 23 -10.74 8.13 5.95
CA SER A 23 -10.73 8.45 7.38
C SER A 23 -10.33 9.91 7.61
N VAL A 24 -9.27 10.39 6.97
CA VAL A 24 -8.83 11.79 7.06
C VAL A 24 -9.91 12.74 6.53
N ARG A 25 -10.47 12.50 5.33
CA ARG A 25 -11.52 13.34 4.73
C ARG A 25 -12.73 13.47 5.64
N ASP A 26 -13.13 12.37 6.27
CA ASP A 26 -14.35 12.28 7.07
C ASP A 26 -14.12 12.65 8.55
N GLY A 27 -12.90 13.07 8.93
CA GLY A 27 -12.52 13.40 10.30
C GLY A 27 -12.55 12.21 11.26
N ARG A 28 -12.47 10.99 10.72
CA ARG A 28 -12.41 9.76 11.51
C ARG A 28 -10.96 9.47 11.92
N PRO A 29 -10.73 8.90 13.11
CA PRO A 29 -9.39 8.52 13.53
C PRO A 29 -8.75 7.51 12.56
N VAL A 30 -7.45 7.69 12.28
CA VAL A 30 -6.58 6.71 11.62
C VAL A 30 -5.94 5.84 12.70
N ASP A 31 -6.23 4.55 12.65
CA ASP A 31 -5.68 3.57 13.60
C ASP A 31 -4.19 3.32 13.31
N LEU A 32 -3.35 3.51 14.32
CA LEU A 32 -1.90 3.28 14.26
C LEU A 32 -1.48 1.86 14.67
N GLY A 33 -2.39 0.91 14.83
CA GLY A 33 -2.08 -0.49 15.17
C GLY A 33 -1.12 -1.18 14.20
N MET A 34 -0.97 -0.64 12.98
CA MET A 34 0.13 -0.92 12.05
C MET A 34 0.84 0.38 11.70
N GLY A 35 2.03 0.61 12.28
CA GLY A 35 2.76 1.87 12.13
C GLY A 35 3.37 2.10 10.74
N ALA A 36 3.63 1.02 9.97
CA ALA A 36 4.15 1.09 8.62
C ALA A 36 3.58 -0.04 7.74
N VAL A 37 3.46 0.21 6.44
CA VAL A 37 2.91 -0.72 5.46
C VAL A 37 3.82 -0.87 4.25
N SER A 38 3.84 -2.07 3.67
CA SER A 38 4.42 -2.33 2.35
C SER A 38 3.31 -2.24 1.31
N VAL A 39 3.41 -1.27 0.41
CA VAL A 39 2.38 -0.97 -0.59
C VAL A 39 2.98 -0.78 -1.97
N ILE A 40 2.24 -1.10 -3.02
CA ILE A 40 2.65 -0.92 -4.41
C ILE A 40 1.46 -0.50 -5.26
N TRP A 41 1.66 0.34 -6.26
CA TRP A 41 0.63 0.61 -7.26
C TRP A 41 0.29 -0.67 -8.04
N GLN A 42 -1.01 -0.95 -8.23
CA GLN A 42 -1.46 -2.20 -8.88
C GLN A 42 -0.91 -2.37 -10.29
N GLY A 43 -0.77 -1.28 -11.06
CA GLY A 43 -0.18 -1.34 -12.40
C GLY A 43 1.26 -1.82 -12.38
N ASP A 44 2.09 -1.29 -11.47
CA ASP A 44 3.47 -1.73 -11.29
C ASP A 44 3.55 -3.17 -10.80
N ALA A 45 2.66 -3.58 -9.88
CA ALA A 45 2.60 -4.96 -9.42
C ALA A 45 2.33 -5.92 -10.58
N CYS A 46 1.37 -5.59 -11.46
CA CYS A 46 1.06 -6.40 -12.63
C CYS A 46 2.25 -6.50 -13.59
N ASP A 47 2.93 -5.38 -13.88
CA ASP A 47 4.09 -5.34 -14.76
C ASP A 47 5.24 -6.21 -14.22
N LEU A 48 5.61 -6.01 -12.94
CA LEU A 48 6.68 -6.77 -12.29
C LEU A 48 6.36 -8.28 -12.19
N ILE A 49 5.09 -8.64 -11.97
CA ILE A 49 4.64 -10.04 -12.00
C ILE A 49 4.80 -10.63 -13.42
N LEU A 50 4.43 -9.90 -14.46
CA LEU A 50 4.61 -10.35 -15.84
C LEU A 50 6.09 -10.53 -16.18
N ARG A 51 6.97 -9.62 -15.80
CA ARG A 51 8.42 -9.74 -15.98
C ARG A 51 9.00 -10.97 -15.26
N SER A 52 8.39 -11.40 -14.14
CA SER A 52 8.84 -12.59 -13.42
C SER A 52 8.67 -13.91 -14.19
N LEU A 53 7.91 -13.91 -15.28
CA LEU A 53 7.74 -15.09 -16.13
C LEU A 53 9.05 -15.54 -16.80
N ASP A 54 9.97 -14.62 -17.03
CA ASP A 54 11.30 -14.92 -17.59
C ASP A 54 12.22 -15.68 -16.59
N HIS A 55 11.80 -15.72 -15.31
CA HIS A 55 12.56 -16.33 -14.21
C HIS A 55 11.93 -17.63 -13.67
N VAL A 56 10.91 -18.17 -14.33
CA VAL A 56 10.27 -19.42 -13.88
C VAL A 56 11.26 -20.57 -13.84
N SER A 57 11.23 -21.37 -12.78
CA SER A 57 12.20 -22.44 -12.56
C SER A 57 11.66 -23.61 -11.78
N THR A 58 12.47 -24.68 -11.69
CA THR A 58 12.30 -25.80 -10.79
C THR A 58 13.62 -25.99 -10.04
N PRO A 59 13.67 -25.81 -8.71
CA PRO A 59 12.55 -25.44 -7.80
C PRO A 59 11.96 -24.05 -8.09
N PRO A 60 10.76 -23.74 -7.55
CA PRO A 60 10.06 -22.48 -7.86
C PRO A 60 10.87 -21.23 -7.58
N PHE A 61 10.83 -20.27 -8.49
CA PHE A 61 11.34 -18.92 -8.28
C PHE A 61 10.38 -18.17 -7.35
N VAL A 62 10.82 -17.83 -6.13
CA VAL A 62 10.01 -17.11 -5.14
C VAL A 62 10.35 -15.63 -5.17
N LEU A 63 9.33 -14.78 -5.35
CA LEU A 63 9.47 -13.32 -5.45
C LEU A 63 8.48 -12.60 -4.54
N ASN A 64 9.00 -11.71 -3.69
CA ASN A 64 8.19 -10.73 -2.99
C ASN A 64 7.99 -9.52 -3.91
N VAL A 65 6.73 -9.06 -4.05
CA VAL A 65 6.35 -7.92 -4.88
C VAL A 65 5.69 -6.86 -4.01
N SER A 66 6.32 -5.69 -3.91
CA SER A 66 5.84 -4.52 -3.18
C SER A 66 6.65 -3.28 -3.54
N GLY A 67 6.33 -2.13 -2.96
CA GLY A 67 7.24 -0.99 -2.93
C GLY A 67 8.56 -1.37 -2.22
N LEU A 68 9.65 -0.72 -2.62
CA LEU A 68 10.99 -1.04 -2.10
C LEU A 68 11.18 -0.65 -0.63
N GLN A 69 10.47 0.38 -0.19
CA GLN A 69 10.55 0.89 1.18
C GLN A 69 9.17 0.82 1.86
N PRO A 70 9.12 0.46 3.14
CA PRO A 70 7.90 0.60 3.91
C PRO A 70 7.53 2.08 4.05
N VAL A 71 6.24 2.35 4.14
CA VAL A 71 5.71 3.71 4.29
C VAL A 71 5.03 3.84 5.65
N SER A 72 5.35 4.91 6.38
CA SER A 72 4.72 5.25 7.65
C SER A 72 3.24 5.59 7.45
N VAL A 73 2.36 4.97 8.24
CA VAL A 73 0.91 5.27 8.22
C VAL A 73 0.67 6.72 8.66
N THR A 74 1.42 7.21 9.64
CA THR A 74 1.35 8.61 10.08
C THR A 74 1.73 9.57 8.95
N ASP A 75 2.83 9.30 8.23
CA ASP A 75 3.27 10.17 7.12
C ASP A 75 2.28 10.16 5.96
N LEU A 76 1.66 9.00 5.67
CA LEU A 76 0.58 8.90 4.69
C LEU A 76 -0.61 9.77 5.09
N ALA A 77 -1.08 9.64 6.33
CA ALA A 77 -2.23 10.40 6.82
C ALA A 77 -1.96 11.92 6.83
N VAL A 78 -0.79 12.35 7.30
CA VAL A 78 -0.37 13.78 7.27
C VAL A 78 -0.27 14.30 5.84
N GLY A 79 0.40 13.55 4.95
CA GLY A 79 0.52 13.94 3.55
C GLY A 79 -0.84 14.05 2.84
N MET A 80 -1.76 13.12 3.10
CA MET A 80 -3.12 13.16 2.56
C MET A 80 -3.95 14.29 3.21
N GLY A 81 -3.75 14.56 4.49
CA GLY A 81 -4.36 15.69 5.18
C GLY A 81 -4.03 17.01 4.51
N HIS A 82 -2.78 17.23 4.16
CA HIS A 82 -2.36 18.41 3.39
C HIS A 82 -3.04 18.50 2.00
N LEU A 83 -3.19 17.38 1.31
CA LEU A 83 -3.85 17.35 -0.02
C LEU A 83 -5.37 17.56 0.07
N LEU A 84 -5.99 17.10 1.16
CA LEU A 84 -7.44 17.21 1.38
C LEU A 84 -7.85 18.49 2.12
N GLY A 85 -6.88 19.22 2.73
CA GLY A 85 -7.15 20.40 3.55
C GLY A 85 -7.78 20.07 4.92
N VAL A 86 -7.49 18.88 5.46
CA VAL A 86 -8.03 18.38 6.75
C VAL A 86 -6.89 17.83 7.60
N ASP A 87 -6.80 18.23 8.85
CA ASP A 87 -5.82 17.66 9.78
C ASP A 87 -6.24 16.24 10.19
N PRO A 88 -5.34 15.25 10.07
CA PRO A 88 -5.66 13.88 10.46
C PRO A 88 -5.78 13.75 11.98
N VAL A 89 -6.73 12.93 12.42
CA VAL A 89 -6.86 12.47 13.79
C VAL A 89 -6.30 11.06 13.89
N PHE A 90 -5.60 10.74 14.97
CA PHE A 90 -5.00 9.41 15.17
C PHE A 90 -5.58 8.73 16.40
N GLU A 91 -5.64 7.40 16.37
CA GLU A 91 -5.94 6.58 17.53
C GLU A 91 -4.93 5.44 17.68
N GLY A 92 -4.71 5.02 18.94
CA GLY A 92 -3.71 4.01 19.28
C GLY A 92 -2.28 4.54 19.20
N GLU A 93 -1.33 3.62 19.39
CA GLU A 93 0.11 3.89 19.30
C GLU A 93 0.73 2.98 18.24
N ALA A 94 1.65 3.54 17.45
CA ALA A 94 2.38 2.77 16.45
C ALA A 94 3.30 1.76 17.15
N PRO A 95 3.15 0.46 16.90
CA PRO A 95 4.04 -0.55 17.46
C PRO A 95 5.43 -0.43 16.87
N THR A 96 6.44 -0.94 17.58
CA THR A 96 7.85 -0.97 17.14
C THR A 96 8.10 -1.93 15.99
N THR A 97 7.13 -2.78 15.63
CA THR A 97 7.23 -3.80 14.57
C THR A 97 6.09 -3.62 13.55
N ALA A 98 6.36 -3.98 12.30
CA ALA A 98 5.36 -3.99 11.22
C ALA A 98 5.53 -5.23 10.34
N LEU A 99 4.48 -5.59 9.59
CA LEU A 99 4.52 -6.65 8.59
C LEU A 99 5.03 -6.06 7.27
N ILE A 100 6.30 -6.33 6.95
CA ILE A 100 7.01 -5.71 5.82
C ILE A 100 7.62 -6.79 4.94
N LEU A 101 7.53 -6.60 3.62
CA LEU A 101 8.19 -7.44 2.65
C LEU A 101 9.57 -6.89 2.26
N ASN A 102 10.58 -7.76 2.27
CA ASN A 102 11.86 -7.45 1.65
C ASN A 102 11.77 -7.73 0.15
N CYS A 103 11.87 -6.69 -0.66
CA CYS A 103 11.77 -6.72 -2.12
C CYS A 103 13.12 -6.55 -2.84
N SER A 104 14.26 -6.71 -2.15
CA SER A 104 15.60 -6.55 -2.76
C SER A 104 15.81 -7.51 -3.94
N ARG A 105 15.30 -8.74 -3.86
CA ARG A 105 15.37 -9.69 -4.98
C ARG A 105 14.58 -9.21 -6.19
N MET A 106 13.41 -8.63 -5.98
CA MET A 106 12.58 -8.05 -7.04
C MET A 106 13.35 -6.96 -7.79
N ALA A 107 13.90 -5.98 -7.07
CA ALA A 107 14.70 -4.91 -7.65
C ALA A 107 15.88 -5.43 -8.49
N GLN A 108 16.55 -6.49 -8.03
CA GLN A 108 17.71 -7.06 -8.70
C GLN A 108 17.38 -7.91 -9.93
N THR A 109 16.17 -8.47 -10.03
CA THR A 109 15.81 -9.44 -11.06
C THR A 109 14.80 -8.95 -12.08
N VAL A 110 13.74 -8.28 -11.63
CA VAL A 110 12.64 -7.84 -12.51
C VAL A 110 12.49 -6.32 -12.58
N GLY A 111 13.15 -5.59 -11.68
CA GLY A 111 13.17 -4.12 -11.67
C GLY A 111 12.39 -3.50 -10.52
N ASP A 112 12.29 -2.19 -10.56
CA ASP A 112 11.68 -1.34 -9.54
C ASP A 112 10.28 -0.90 -9.94
N PRO A 113 9.37 -0.63 -8.98
CA PRO A 113 8.13 0.09 -9.24
C PRO A 113 8.41 1.49 -9.81
N GLU A 114 7.64 1.91 -10.81
CA GLU A 114 7.81 3.21 -11.47
C GLU A 114 6.96 4.32 -10.83
N VAL A 115 5.81 3.96 -10.26
CA VAL A 115 4.88 4.91 -9.66
C VAL A 115 5.23 5.15 -8.20
N SER A 116 5.62 6.39 -7.88
CA SER A 116 5.93 6.76 -6.49
C SER A 116 4.67 6.77 -5.62
N ILE A 117 4.83 6.45 -4.33
CA ILE A 117 3.74 6.50 -3.35
C ILE A 117 3.09 7.89 -3.29
N ARG A 118 3.88 8.96 -3.42
CA ARG A 118 3.38 10.34 -3.46
C ARG A 118 2.40 10.56 -4.61
N ARG A 119 2.68 10.00 -5.79
CA ARG A 119 1.78 10.09 -6.94
C ARG A 119 0.47 9.33 -6.70
N VAL A 120 0.54 8.16 -6.05
CA VAL A 120 -0.67 7.40 -5.69
C VAL A 120 -1.50 8.14 -4.65
N MET A 121 -0.86 8.79 -3.65
CA MET A 121 -1.55 9.65 -2.69
C MET A 121 -2.31 10.79 -3.38
N ASP A 122 -1.63 11.50 -4.30
CA ASP A 122 -2.23 12.60 -5.07
C ASP A 122 -3.43 12.13 -5.88
N TRP A 123 -3.30 11.01 -6.59
CA TRP A 123 -4.39 10.41 -7.36
C TRP A 123 -5.55 9.99 -6.46
N THR A 124 -5.28 9.35 -5.32
CA THR A 124 -6.30 8.89 -4.38
C THR A 124 -7.08 10.07 -3.80
N CYS A 125 -6.38 11.11 -3.33
CA CYS A 125 -7.04 12.30 -2.80
C CYS A 125 -7.90 13.01 -3.86
N ARG A 126 -7.36 13.18 -5.08
CA ARG A 126 -8.12 13.75 -6.19
C ARG A 126 -9.34 12.91 -6.57
N TRP A 127 -9.20 11.57 -6.59
CA TRP A 127 -10.31 10.65 -6.84
C TRP A 127 -11.45 10.85 -5.84
N LEU A 128 -11.13 10.95 -4.55
CA LEU A 128 -12.12 11.21 -3.50
C LEU A 128 -12.72 12.61 -3.58
N GLN A 129 -11.93 13.65 -3.87
CA GLN A 129 -12.41 15.03 -4.02
C GLN A 129 -13.39 15.19 -5.19
N THR A 130 -13.25 14.38 -6.24
CA THR A 130 -14.16 14.35 -7.39
C THR A 130 -15.33 13.36 -7.24
N ASN A 131 -15.55 12.86 -6.02
CA ASN A 131 -16.57 11.85 -5.70
C ASN A 131 -16.41 10.55 -6.49
N GLY A 132 -15.17 10.16 -6.75
CA GLY A 132 -14.84 8.90 -7.38
C GLY A 132 -15.38 7.72 -6.54
N ARG A 133 -16.00 6.75 -7.20
CA ARG A 133 -16.60 5.60 -6.53
C ARG A 133 -15.53 4.72 -5.88
N THR A 134 -15.68 4.41 -4.59
CA THR A 134 -14.91 3.38 -3.88
C THR A 134 -15.72 2.09 -3.70
N LEU A 135 -15.05 1.00 -3.33
CA LEU A 135 -15.73 -0.26 -3.09
C LEU A 135 -16.40 -0.32 -1.71
N GLY A 136 -16.13 0.65 -0.82
CA GLY A 136 -16.67 0.70 0.53
C GLY A 136 -16.30 -0.51 1.39
N LYS A 137 -15.15 -1.14 1.09
CA LYS A 137 -14.66 -2.33 1.76
C LYS A 137 -13.33 -2.01 2.45
N PRO A 138 -13.25 -2.07 3.80
CA PRO A 138 -12.01 -1.81 4.51
C PRO A 138 -10.98 -2.91 4.24
N THR A 139 -9.70 -2.54 4.28
CA THR A 139 -8.58 -3.49 4.07
C THR A 139 -8.18 -4.22 5.34
N HIS A 140 -8.58 -3.72 6.51
CA HIS A 140 -8.15 -4.23 7.81
C HIS A 140 -6.61 -4.27 7.97
N PHE A 141 -5.90 -3.35 7.34
CA PHE A 141 -4.42 -3.33 7.32
C PHE A 141 -3.80 -3.18 8.73
N ASN A 142 -4.56 -2.66 9.68
CA ASN A 142 -4.18 -2.50 11.08
C ASN A 142 -4.28 -3.80 11.90
N VAL A 143 -4.96 -4.84 11.38
CA VAL A 143 -5.16 -6.12 12.06
C VAL A 143 -3.91 -7.01 11.93
N ARG A 144 -3.47 -7.62 13.03
CA ARG A 144 -2.22 -8.40 13.11
C ARG A 144 -2.40 -9.82 13.65
N ASP A 145 -3.63 -10.29 13.74
CA ASP A 145 -3.97 -11.60 14.33
C ASP A 145 -3.84 -12.79 13.33
N GLY A 146 -3.51 -12.49 12.07
CA GLY A 146 -3.38 -13.49 11.01
C GLY A 146 -4.71 -14.09 10.53
N LYS A 147 -5.83 -13.50 10.92
CA LYS A 147 -7.17 -13.88 10.47
C LYS A 147 -7.68 -12.86 9.46
N PHE A 148 -7.64 -13.22 8.19
CA PHE A 148 -8.02 -12.37 7.07
C PHE A 148 -9.30 -12.88 6.41
#